data_422c88701476d7eb1910200e47437c37
#
_entry.id   422c88701476d7eb1910200e47437c37
#
_cell.length_a   1.000
_cell.length_b   1.000
_cell.length_c   1.000
_cell.angle_alpha   90.00
_cell.angle_beta   90.00
_cell.angle_gamma   90.00
#
_symmetry.space_group_name_H-M   'P 1'
#
loop_
_entity.id
_entity.type
_entity.pdbx_description
1 polymer ?
#
loop_
_entity_poly.entity_id
_entity_poly.type
_entity_poly.pdbx_seq_one_letter_code
_entity_poly.pdbx_strand_id
1 'polypeptide(L)'
;MLEIRDLSVSFGGLAALRGVSLTVEEGQFVAIVGPNGAGKTTLFKAISGTVEPASGSIAFEGRDLLAIPPAERAHLGIAHVPEGRQVFASMTVLENLEMGAYAVRGRSDWARNLDRIYTLFPVLAERRRQLAGTLSGGEQQMLAIGRGIASTPRLLLLDEPSMGLAPTIADLIFDRIAALHQEDRVTLLLVEQRVAEALESCDYGYVLETGRVALEGPHRALIADDRVRRAYLGM
;
A
#
# COMPACT_ATOMS: atom_id res chain seq x y z
N MET A 1 11.75 -6.08 8.68
CA MET A 1 10.41 -5.75 9.20
C MET A 1 9.34 -6.75 8.76
N LEU A 2 9.03 -6.89 7.47
CA LEU A 2 8.11 -7.89 6.92
C LEU A 2 8.90 -8.95 6.16
N GLU A 3 8.61 -10.23 6.40
CA GLU A 3 9.22 -11.35 5.71
C GLU A 3 8.14 -12.32 5.25
N ILE A 4 8.15 -12.67 3.98
CA ILE A 4 7.23 -13.63 3.36
C ILE A 4 8.08 -14.74 2.75
N ARG A 5 7.75 -16.01 3.05
CA ARG A 5 8.47 -17.18 2.57
C ARG A 5 7.52 -18.19 1.94
N ASP A 6 7.78 -18.55 0.68
CA ASP A 6 7.11 -19.59 -0.10
C ASP A 6 5.57 -19.52 -0.06
N LEU A 7 5.04 -18.28 -0.04
CA LEU A 7 3.62 -18.03 0.12
C LEU A 7 2.83 -18.48 -1.10
N SER A 8 1.84 -19.33 -0.89
CA SER A 8 0.93 -19.79 -1.94
C SER A 8 -0.52 -19.54 -1.56
N VAL A 9 -1.31 -19.02 -2.50
CA VAL A 9 -2.75 -18.76 -2.34
C VAL A 9 -3.49 -19.31 -3.54
N SER A 10 -4.61 -19.99 -3.29
CA SER A 10 -5.45 -20.55 -4.35
C SER A 10 -6.93 -20.25 -4.11
N PHE A 11 -7.67 -20.00 -5.18
CA PHE A 11 -9.12 -19.80 -5.19
C PHE A 11 -9.77 -20.82 -6.12
N GLY A 12 -10.60 -21.73 -5.60
CA GLY A 12 -11.30 -22.72 -6.41
C GLY A 12 -10.39 -23.55 -7.34
N GLY A 13 -9.18 -23.89 -6.88
CA GLY A 13 -8.19 -24.63 -7.67
C GLY A 13 -7.27 -23.75 -8.56
N LEU A 14 -7.57 -22.47 -8.73
CA LEU A 14 -6.69 -21.53 -9.43
C LEU A 14 -5.66 -20.95 -8.47
N ALA A 15 -4.38 -21.21 -8.71
CA ALA A 15 -3.29 -20.64 -7.90
C ALA A 15 -3.04 -19.18 -8.27
N ALA A 16 -3.36 -18.27 -7.35
CA ALA A 16 -3.13 -16.83 -7.48
C ALA A 16 -1.71 -16.43 -7.06
N LEU A 17 -1.14 -17.11 -6.04
CA LEU A 17 0.27 -16.99 -5.64
C LEU A 17 0.89 -18.39 -5.59
N ARG A 18 2.16 -18.49 -5.97
CA ARG A 18 2.88 -19.77 -6.19
C ARG A 18 4.30 -19.68 -5.61
N GLY A 19 4.44 -19.82 -4.29
CA GLY A 19 5.72 -19.76 -3.61
C GLY A 19 6.38 -18.38 -3.68
N VAL A 20 5.62 -17.33 -3.39
CA VAL A 20 6.14 -15.95 -3.36
C VAL A 20 6.96 -15.76 -2.10
N SER A 21 8.21 -15.29 -2.26
CA SER A 21 9.07 -14.88 -1.16
C SER A 21 9.51 -13.44 -1.39
N LEU A 22 9.45 -12.60 -0.35
CA LEU A 22 9.93 -11.23 -0.38
C LEU A 22 10.22 -10.71 1.02
N THR A 23 11.01 -9.66 1.10
CA THR A 23 11.32 -8.95 2.35
C THR A 23 11.11 -7.46 2.20
N VAL A 24 10.70 -6.82 3.30
CA VAL A 24 10.63 -5.36 3.42
C VAL A 24 11.37 -4.97 4.70
N GLU A 25 12.38 -4.16 4.59
CA GLU A 25 13.13 -3.66 5.74
C GLU A 25 12.45 -2.45 6.39
N GLU A 26 12.79 -2.16 7.63
CA GLU A 26 12.26 -0.98 8.32
C GLU A 26 12.75 0.30 7.64
N GLY A 27 11.85 1.24 7.39
CA GLY A 27 12.15 2.49 6.71
C GLY A 27 12.42 2.33 5.21
N GLN A 28 12.10 1.19 4.59
CA GLN A 28 12.24 0.95 3.16
C GLN A 28 10.94 1.24 2.41
N PHE A 29 11.06 1.79 1.21
CA PHE A 29 9.97 1.86 0.24
C PHE A 29 10.14 0.75 -0.80
N VAL A 30 9.25 -0.24 -0.75
CA VAL A 30 9.24 -1.37 -1.68
C VAL A 30 8.07 -1.27 -2.64
N ALA A 31 8.32 -1.46 -3.93
CA ALA A 31 7.27 -1.55 -4.96
C ALA A 31 7.13 -2.99 -5.47
N ILE A 32 5.89 -3.45 -5.61
CA ILE A 32 5.53 -4.69 -6.29
C ILE A 32 4.79 -4.31 -7.57
N VAL A 33 5.41 -4.57 -8.70
CA VAL A 33 4.86 -4.22 -10.00
C VAL A 33 4.55 -5.46 -10.81
N GLY A 34 3.71 -5.34 -11.82
CA GLY A 34 3.34 -6.45 -12.71
C GLY A 34 1.96 -6.29 -13.32
N PRO A 35 1.59 -7.13 -14.29
CA PRO A 35 0.34 -7.03 -15.02
C PRO A 35 -0.88 -7.33 -14.11
N ASN A 36 -2.07 -7.03 -14.64
CA ASN A 36 -3.32 -7.42 -13.98
C ASN A 36 -3.40 -8.95 -13.87
N GLY A 37 -3.90 -9.43 -12.73
CA GLY A 37 -3.96 -10.87 -12.46
C GLY A 37 -2.63 -11.50 -12.03
N ALA A 38 -1.54 -10.73 -11.87
CA ALA A 38 -0.26 -11.26 -11.40
C ALA A 38 -0.29 -11.75 -9.94
N GLY A 39 -1.32 -11.39 -9.15
CA GLY A 39 -1.46 -11.79 -7.76
C GLY A 39 -1.18 -10.69 -6.73
N LYS A 40 -0.90 -9.46 -7.18
CA LYS A 40 -0.50 -8.31 -6.35
C LYS A 40 -1.49 -8.03 -5.19
N THR A 41 -2.76 -7.79 -5.51
CA THR A 41 -3.83 -7.57 -4.51
C THR A 41 -4.04 -8.80 -3.61
N THR A 42 -3.86 -10.02 -4.15
CA THR A 42 -3.95 -11.26 -3.35
C THR A 42 -2.86 -11.31 -2.28
N LEU A 43 -1.65 -10.87 -2.63
CA LEU A 43 -0.54 -10.78 -1.67
C LEU A 43 -0.87 -9.81 -0.53
N PHE A 44 -1.40 -8.61 -0.85
CA PHE A 44 -1.82 -7.65 0.17
C PHE A 44 -2.97 -8.17 1.04
N LYS A 45 -3.92 -8.88 0.46
CA LYS A 45 -5.00 -9.55 1.19
C LYS A 45 -4.48 -10.63 2.14
N ALA A 46 -3.43 -11.36 1.77
CA ALA A 46 -2.79 -12.33 2.66
C ALA A 46 -2.05 -11.63 3.82
N ILE A 47 -1.32 -10.54 3.55
CA ILE A 47 -0.65 -9.75 4.59
C ILE A 47 -1.67 -9.12 5.55
N SER A 48 -2.78 -8.56 5.04
CA SER A 48 -3.84 -7.97 5.87
C SER A 48 -4.74 -9.01 6.56
N GLY A 49 -4.65 -10.30 6.14
CA GLY A 49 -5.40 -11.40 6.73
C GLY A 49 -6.81 -11.59 6.20
N THR A 50 -7.18 -10.91 5.12
CA THR A 50 -8.50 -11.07 4.46
C THR A 50 -8.53 -12.28 3.53
N VAL A 51 -7.37 -12.88 3.25
CA VAL A 51 -7.20 -14.15 2.51
C VAL A 51 -6.24 -15.02 3.28
N GLU A 52 -6.60 -16.29 3.47
CA GLU A 52 -5.76 -17.30 4.12
C GLU A 52 -4.88 -18.00 3.07
N PRO A 53 -3.55 -18.03 3.26
CA PRO A 53 -2.65 -18.77 2.38
C PRO A 53 -2.84 -20.30 2.49
N ALA A 54 -2.63 -21.00 1.38
CA ALA A 54 -2.62 -22.46 1.35
C ALA A 54 -1.30 -23.04 1.94
N SER A 55 -0.19 -22.28 1.81
CA SER A 55 1.12 -22.66 2.37
C SER A 55 2.03 -21.44 2.46
N GLY A 56 3.17 -21.58 3.12
CA GLY A 56 4.16 -20.54 3.34
C GLY A 56 3.97 -19.85 4.70
N SER A 57 4.71 -18.75 4.89
CA SER A 57 4.65 -17.97 6.12
C SER A 57 4.72 -16.48 5.86
N ILE A 58 4.15 -15.69 6.77
CA ILE A 58 4.23 -14.23 6.78
C ILE A 58 4.63 -13.81 8.19
N ALA A 59 5.81 -13.23 8.35
CA ALA A 59 6.28 -12.71 9.62
C ALA A 59 6.38 -11.18 9.58
N PHE A 60 5.85 -10.52 10.58
CA PHE A 60 5.98 -9.07 10.81
C PHE A 60 6.67 -8.85 12.14
N GLU A 61 7.89 -8.28 12.10
CA GLU A 61 8.73 -8.08 13.29
C GLU A 61 8.94 -9.35 14.11
N GLY A 62 9.16 -10.47 13.41
CA GLY A 62 9.36 -11.78 14.01
C GLY A 62 8.07 -12.46 14.53
N ARG A 63 6.90 -11.83 14.37
CA ARG A 63 5.60 -12.42 14.74
C ARG A 63 4.95 -13.07 13.53
N ASP A 64 4.48 -14.28 13.68
CA ASP A 64 3.71 -14.96 12.63
C ASP A 64 2.34 -14.32 12.47
N LEU A 65 2.11 -13.65 11.33
CA LEU A 65 0.84 -13.00 11.03
C LEU A 65 -0.30 -14.01 10.79
N LEU A 66 0.01 -15.24 10.41
CA LEU A 66 -1.05 -16.24 10.15
C LEU A 66 -1.75 -16.64 11.45
N ALA A 67 -1.06 -16.54 12.59
CA ALA A 67 -1.64 -16.78 13.92
C ALA A 67 -2.39 -15.55 14.48
N ILE A 68 -2.37 -14.38 13.79
CA ILE A 68 -2.93 -13.13 14.30
C ILE A 68 -4.20 -12.78 13.50
N PRO A 69 -5.35 -12.60 14.17
CA PRO A 69 -6.58 -12.17 13.51
C PRO A 69 -6.43 -10.85 12.73
N PRO A 70 -7.11 -10.68 11.58
CA PRO A 70 -6.97 -9.47 10.75
C PRO A 70 -7.16 -8.15 11.51
N ALA A 71 -8.15 -8.09 12.40
CA ALA A 71 -8.43 -6.88 13.19
C ALA A 71 -7.27 -6.50 14.14
N GLU A 72 -6.50 -7.48 14.60
CA GLU A 72 -5.37 -7.25 15.51
C GLU A 72 -4.10 -6.80 14.76
N ARG A 73 -3.99 -7.08 13.46
CA ARG A 73 -2.85 -6.66 12.63
C ARG A 73 -2.72 -5.14 12.55
N ALA A 74 -3.85 -4.41 12.57
CA ALA A 74 -3.85 -2.95 12.66
C ALA A 74 -3.20 -2.44 13.96
N HIS A 75 -3.38 -3.13 15.08
CA HIS A 75 -2.74 -2.78 16.36
C HIS A 75 -1.23 -3.05 16.37
N LEU A 76 -0.73 -3.92 15.50
CA LEU A 76 0.71 -4.10 15.27
C LEU A 76 1.34 -2.94 14.49
N GLY A 77 0.51 -2.08 13.88
CA GLY A 77 0.95 -0.96 13.06
C GLY A 77 0.98 -1.27 11.56
N ILE A 78 0.21 -2.26 11.11
CA ILE A 78 0.01 -2.53 9.68
C ILE A 78 -1.27 -1.80 9.24
N ALA A 79 -1.12 -0.82 8.33
CA ALA A 79 -2.26 -0.17 7.69
C ALA A 79 -2.36 -0.61 6.24
N HIS A 80 -3.58 -0.89 5.77
CA HIS A 80 -3.85 -1.25 4.39
C HIS A 80 -4.83 -0.26 3.77
N VAL A 81 -4.40 0.40 2.71
CA VAL A 81 -5.24 1.23 1.83
C VAL A 81 -5.55 0.38 0.60
N PRO A 82 -6.73 -0.25 0.54
CA PRO A 82 -7.09 -1.14 -0.55
C PRO A 82 -7.44 -0.37 -1.82
N GLU A 83 -7.43 -1.07 -2.94
CA GLU A 83 -7.94 -0.62 -4.22
C GLU A 83 -9.40 -0.11 -4.08
N GLY A 84 -9.77 0.88 -4.90
CA GLY A 84 -11.14 1.38 -4.96
C GLY A 84 -11.49 2.41 -3.87
N ARG A 85 -10.50 3.03 -3.22
CA ARG A 85 -10.61 4.15 -2.26
C ARG A 85 -11.30 3.78 -0.94
N GLN A 86 -12.44 3.09 -0.98
CA GLN A 86 -13.24 2.57 0.14
C GLN A 86 -13.43 3.56 1.31
N VAL A 87 -13.80 4.81 0.99
CA VAL A 87 -14.15 5.82 1.98
C VAL A 87 -15.54 5.58 2.56
N PHE A 88 -15.78 6.00 3.79
CA PHE A 88 -17.12 6.02 4.38
C PHE A 88 -17.90 7.19 3.82
N ALA A 89 -18.67 6.97 2.75
CA ALA A 89 -19.29 8.01 1.92
C ALA A 89 -20.27 8.93 2.71
N SER A 90 -20.96 8.40 3.72
CA SER A 90 -21.90 9.12 4.58
C SER A 90 -21.26 9.87 5.75
N MET A 91 -19.96 9.72 5.94
CA MET A 91 -19.18 10.43 6.95
C MET A 91 -18.45 11.60 6.32
N THR A 92 -18.14 12.63 7.11
CA THR A 92 -17.30 13.75 6.70
C THR A 92 -15.85 13.31 6.47
N VAL A 93 -15.06 14.17 5.83
CA VAL A 93 -13.61 13.97 5.69
C VAL A 93 -12.95 13.77 7.06
N LEU A 94 -13.25 14.64 8.03
CA LEU A 94 -12.68 14.55 9.37
C LEU A 94 -13.05 13.23 10.06
N GLU A 95 -14.32 12.84 10.05
CA GLU A 95 -14.78 11.58 10.65
C GLU A 95 -14.11 10.36 9.99
N ASN A 96 -13.90 10.37 8.67
CA ASN A 96 -13.14 9.32 8.00
C ASN A 96 -11.70 9.22 8.52
N LEU A 97 -11.02 10.36 8.73
CA LEU A 97 -9.67 10.40 9.29
C LEU A 97 -9.64 9.92 10.74
N GLU A 98 -10.63 10.32 11.55
CA GLU A 98 -10.79 9.86 12.95
C GLU A 98 -10.96 8.34 13.02
N MET A 99 -11.73 7.74 12.10
CA MET A 99 -11.84 6.28 12.00
C MET A 99 -10.48 5.61 11.74
N GLY A 100 -9.60 6.23 10.96
CA GLY A 100 -8.24 5.73 10.75
C GLY A 100 -7.40 5.73 12.04
N ALA A 101 -7.62 6.72 12.91
CA ALA A 101 -6.94 6.85 14.19
C ALA A 101 -7.50 5.95 15.31
N TYR A 102 -8.45 5.05 15.00
CA TYR A 102 -9.10 4.21 16.01
C TYR A 102 -8.12 3.26 16.73
N ALA A 103 -7.07 2.81 16.06
CA ALA A 103 -6.01 2.04 16.69
C ALA A 103 -5.30 2.87 17.79
N VAL A 104 -4.84 2.21 18.84
CA VAL A 104 -4.23 2.86 20.03
C VAL A 104 -3.14 3.86 19.65
N ARG A 105 -2.27 3.49 18.72
CA ARG A 105 -1.18 4.37 18.23
C ARG A 105 -1.71 5.65 17.57
N GLY A 106 -2.73 5.52 16.74
CA GLY A 106 -3.34 6.65 16.06
C GLY A 106 -4.00 7.65 17.01
N ARG A 107 -4.58 7.18 18.13
CA ARG A 107 -5.20 8.05 19.14
C ARG A 107 -4.19 8.89 19.90
N SER A 108 -3.05 8.32 20.29
CA SER A 108 -2.00 9.06 21.02
C SER A 108 -1.39 10.17 20.19
N ASP A 109 -1.27 9.98 18.90
CA ASP A 109 -0.61 10.91 17.97
C ASP A 109 -1.59 11.70 17.08
N TRP A 110 -2.89 11.66 17.39
CA TRP A 110 -3.95 12.18 16.52
C TRP A 110 -3.71 13.61 16.02
N ALA A 111 -3.42 14.54 16.91
CA ALA A 111 -3.22 15.94 16.52
C ALA A 111 -2.06 16.09 15.53
N ARG A 112 -0.93 15.44 15.81
CA ARG A 112 0.26 15.45 14.92
C ARG A 112 -0.06 14.80 13.57
N ASN A 113 -0.75 13.66 13.59
CA ASN A 113 -1.10 12.96 12.35
C ASN A 113 -2.08 13.78 11.50
N LEU A 114 -3.05 14.44 12.12
CA LEU A 114 -3.99 15.29 11.43
C LEU A 114 -3.29 16.47 10.75
N ASP A 115 -2.40 17.15 11.44
CA ASP A 115 -1.58 18.23 10.88
C ASP A 115 -0.70 17.73 9.72
N ARG A 116 -0.11 16.54 9.89
CA ARG A 116 0.69 15.91 8.83
C ARG A 116 -0.14 15.56 7.60
N ILE A 117 -1.34 14.98 7.79
CA ILE A 117 -2.27 14.64 6.70
C ILE A 117 -2.68 15.92 5.96
N TYR A 118 -2.98 16.99 6.67
CA TYR A 118 -3.35 18.27 6.07
C TYR A 118 -2.19 18.98 5.36
N THR A 119 -0.96 18.74 5.80
CA THR A 119 0.25 19.21 5.09
C THR A 119 0.43 18.44 3.78
N LEU A 120 0.25 17.12 3.79
CA LEU A 120 0.34 16.28 2.59
C LEU A 120 -0.81 16.56 1.61
N PHE A 121 -2.02 16.73 2.13
CA PHE A 121 -3.25 16.89 1.37
C PHE A 121 -4.07 18.10 1.84
N PRO A 122 -3.67 19.35 1.51
CA PRO A 122 -4.33 20.58 1.99
C PRO A 122 -5.84 20.63 1.71
N VAL A 123 -6.28 20.06 0.59
CA VAL A 123 -7.68 19.98 0.19
C VAL A 123 -8.55 19.27 1.24
N LEU A 124 -7.98 18.32 2.01
CA LEU A 124 -8.71 17.63 3.07
C LEU A 124 -8.98 18.54 4.27
N ALA A 125 -8.08 19.49 4.57
CA ALA A 125 -8.29 20.51 5.59
C ALA A 125 -9.41 21.48 5.20
N GLU A 126 -9.39 21.95 3.94
CA GLU A 126 -10.41 22.85 3.39
C GLU A 126 -11.80 22.21 3.42
N ARG A 127 -11.87 20.92 3.12
CA ARG A 127 -13.11 20.14 2.98
C ARG A 127 -13.44 19.28 4.21
N ARG A 128 -12.83 19.54 5.36
CA ARG A 128 -12.93 18.66 6.55
C ARG A 128 -14.36 18.34 7.01
N ARG A 129 -15.33 19.22 6.73
CA ARG A 129 -16.74 19.05 7.08
C ARG A 129 -17.60 18.52 5.93
N GLN A 130 -17.02 18.34 4.73
CA GLN A 130 -17.73 17.83 3.56
C GLN A 130 -17.90 16.31 3.68
N LEU A 131 -19.03 15.78 3.19
CA LEU A 131 -19.26 14.34 3.11
C LEU A 131 -18.30 13.70 2.09
N ALA A 132 -17.63 12.62 2.49
CA ALA A 132 -16.62 11.95 1.67
C ALA A 132 -17.18 11.43 0.33
N GLY A 133 -18.45 11.03 0.31
CA GLY A 133 -19.10 10.59 -0.93
C GLY A 133 -19.25 11.68 -2.00
N THR A 134 -19.14 12.96 -1.63
CA THR A 134 -19.25 14.10 -2.57
C THR A 134 -17.91 14.63 -3.07
N LEU A 135 -16.80 14.05 -2.62
CA LEU A 135 -15.46 14.37 -3.08
C LEU A 135 -15.22 13.81 -4.50
N SER A 136 -14.32 14.46 -5.24
CA SER A 136 -13.79 13.89 -6.48
C SER A 136 -13.02 12.58 -6.22
N GLY A 137 -12.82 11.78 -7.27
CA GLY A 137 -12.11 10.51 -7.12
C GLY A 137 -10.67 10.66 -6.59
N GLY A 138 -9.96 11.71 -6.98
CA GLY A 138 -8.63 12.01 -6.46
C GLY A 138 -8.65 12.41 -4.99
N GLU A 139 -9.61 13.25 -4.58
CA GLU A 139 -9.77 13.65 -3.18
C GLU A 139 -10.17 12.47 -2.28
N GLN A 140 -11.01 11.56 -2.79
CA GLN A 140 -11.33 10.31 -2.08
C GLN A 140 -10.08 9.42 -1.91
N GLN A 141 -9.20 9.37 -2.89
CA GLN A 141 -7.93 8.64 -2.80
C GLN A 141 -6.99 9.27 -1.77
N MET A 142 -6.86 10.59 -1.77
CA MET A 142 -6.11 11.33 -0.75
C MET A 142 -6.67 11.06 0.65
N LEU A 143 -8.01 11.03 0.79
CA LEU A 143 -8.67 10.71 2.05
C LEU A 143 -8.41 9.26 2.49
N ALA A 144 -8.43 8.29 1.58
CA ALA A 144 -8.13 6.90 1.88
C ALA A 144 -6.68 6.71 2.38
N ILE A 145 -5.71 7.37 1.71
CA ILE A 145 -4.30 7.38 2.15
C ILE A 145 -4.17 8.09 3.50
N GLY A 146 -4.80 9.26 3.67
CA GLY A 146 -4.82 10.01 4.93
C GLY A 146 -5.36 9.17 6.10
N ARG A 147 -6.42 8.38 5.86
CA ARG A 147 -6.97 7.45 6.85
C ARG A 147 -5.96 6.35 7.24
N GLY A 148 -5.17 5.86 6.28
CA GLY A 148 -4.07 4.93 6.56
C GLY A 148 -2.99 5.57 7.44
N ILE A 149 -2.58 6.80 7.12
CA ILE A 149 -1.58 7.57 7.89
C ILE A 149 -2.07 7.87 9.32
N ALA A 150 -3.37 8.14 9.49
CA ALA A 150 -3.97 8.47 10.78
C ALA A 150 -3.76 7.37 11.85
N SER A 151 -3.54 6.12 11.44
CA SER A 151 -3.26 4.99 12.34
C SER A 151 -1.83 5.00 12.93
N THR A 152 -0.94 5.90 12.53
CA THR A 152 0.50 5.89 12.83
C THR A 152 1.14 4.56 12.43
N PRO A 153 1.08 4.18 11.14
CA PRO A 153 1.52 2.87 10.71
C PRO A 153 3.04 2.71 10.80
N ARG A 154 3.48 1.50 11.12
CA ARG A 154 4.87 1.06 10.94
C ARG A 154 5.09 0.54 9.53
N LEU A 155 4.06 -0.09 8.95
CA LEU A 155 4.02 -0.55 7.56
C LEU A 155 2.71 -0.07 6.93
N LEU A 156 2.81 0.71 5.86
CA LEU A 156 1.67 1.17 5.08
C LEU A 156 1.64 0.41 3.75
N LEU A 157 0.57 -0.35 3.53
CA LEU A 157 0.28 -1.08 2.29
C LEU A 157 -0.63 -0.21 1.41
N LEU A 158 -0.20 0.07 0.18
CA LEU A 158 -0.94 0.88 -0.80
C LEU A 158 -1.24 0.04 -2.04
N ASP A 159 -2.51 -0.33 -2.24
CA ASP A 159 -2.96 -1.18 -3.34
C ASP A 159 -3.50 -0.33 -4.50
N GLU A 160 -2.68 -0.18 -5.55
CA GLU A 160 -2.97 0.57 -6.79
C GLU A 160 -3.53 1.98 -6.53
N PRO A 161 -2.84 2.82 -5.75
CA PRO A 161 -3.35 4.13 -5.34
C PRO A 161 -3.56 5.11 -6.50
N SER A 162 -2.95 4.89 -7.66
CA SER A 162 -3.09 5.73 -8.85
C SER A 162 -4.23 5.31 -9.78
N MET A 163 -4.85 4.14 -9.53
CA MET A 163 -5.80 3.55 -10.46
C MET A 163 -7.06 4.41 -10.66
N GLY A 164 -7.43 4.63 -11.93
CA GLY A 164 -8.63 5.39 -12.31
C GLY A 164 -8.57 6.88 -11.95
N LEU A 165 -7.36 7.43 -11.77
CA LEU A 165 -7.13 8.85 -11.57
C LEU A 165 -6.64 9.52 -12.86
N ALA A 166 -6.90 10.84 -12.99
CA ALA A 166 -6.27 11.64 -14.02
C ALA A 166 -4.74 11.66 -13.82
N PRO A 167 -3.92 11.69 -14.89
CA PRO A 167 -2.46 11.62 -14.79
C PRO A 167 -1.86 12.59 -13.76
N THR A 168 -2.25 13.86 -13.81
CA THR A 168 -1.76 14.89 -12.88
C THR A 168 -2.08 14.61 -11.41
N ILE A 169 -3.21 13.95 -11.13
CA ILE A 169 -3.58 13.55 -9.76
C ILE A 169 -2.81 12.31 -9.34
N ALA A 170 -2.61 11.37 -10.25
CA ALA A 170 -1.78 10.19 -9.98
C ALA A 170 -0.34 10.60 -9.65
N ASP A 171 0.25 11.51 -10.43
CA ASP A 171 1.60 12.03 -10.18
C ASP A 171 1.67 12.73 -8.81
N LEU A 172 0.68 13.56 -8.48
CA LEU A 172 0.58 14.18 -7.14
C LEU A 172 0.52 13.12 -6.02
N ILE A 173 -0.21 12.02 -6.21
CA ILE A 173 -0.28 10.93 -5.22
C ILE A 173 1.11 10.29 -5.03
N PHE A 174 1.85 10.01 -6.12
CA PHE A 174 3.22 9.49 -6.03
C PHE A 174 4.16 10.44 -5.28
N ASP A 175 4.10 11.74 -5.60
CA ASP A 175 4.89 12.76 -4.90
C ASP A 175 4.61 12.78 -3.39
N ARG A 176 3.33 12.67 -2.99
CA ARG A 176 2.93 12.65 -1.57
C ARG A 176 3.35 11.37 -0.85
N ILE A 177 3.28 10.22 -1.54
CA ILE A 177 3.78 8.94 -1.01
C ILE A 177 5.31 9.01 -0.83
N ALA A 178 6.03 9.54 -1.80
CA ALA A 178 7.48 9.73 -1.71
C ALA A 178 7.86 10.68 -0.56
N ALA A 179 7.14 11.81 -0.40
CA ALA A 179 7.36 12.74 0.71
C ALA A 179 7.10 12.07 2.07
N LEU A 180 6.04 11.28 2.21
CA LEU A 180 5.74 10.51 3.42
C LEU A 180 6.89 9.57 3.78
N HIS A 181 7.46 8.87 2.80
CA HIS A 181 8.60 7.99 3.02
C HIS A 181 9.86 8.76 3.42
N GLN A 182 10.22 9.80 2.65
CA GLN A 182 11.47 10.54 2.82
C GLN A 182 11.52 11.33 4.13
N GLU A 183 10.42 11.98 4.50
CA GLU A 183 10.35 12.89 5.65
C GLU A 183 10.00 12.16 6.95
N ASP A 184 9.08 11.20 6.90
CA ASP A 184 8.57 10.52 8.10
C ASP A 184 9.16 9.12 8.29
N ARG A 185 9.95 8.62 7.32
CA ARG A 185 10.57 7.28 7.35
C ARG A 185 9.56 6.15 7.52
N VAL A 186 8.34 6.34 7.02
CA VAL A 186 7.32 5.28 7.04
C VAL A 186 7.76 4.16 6.11
N THR A 187 7.69 2.92 6.58
CA THR A 187 7.91 1.76 5.72
C THR A 187 6.73 1.60 4.78
N LEU A 188 6.98 1.56 3.49
CA LEU A 188 5.96 1.48 2.45
C LEU A 188 6.07 0.18 1.65
N LEU A 189 4.94 -0.45 1.41
CA LEU A 189 4.81 -1.48 0.40
C LEU A 189 3.70 -1.08 -0.57
N LEU A 190 4.09 -0.81 -1.81
CA LEU A 190 3.23 -0.33 -2.88
C LEU A 190 2.99 -1.42 -3.90
N VAL A 191 1.75 -1.62 -4.30
CA VAL A 191 1.38 -2.40 -5.48
C VAL A 191 0.89 -1.44 -6.56
N GLU A 192 1.43 -1.56 -7.77
CA GLU A 192 1.08 -0.68 -8.90
C GLU A 192 1.18 -1.36 -10.27
N GLN A 193 0.45 -0.79 -11.23
CA GLN A 193 0.55 -1.11 -12.65
C GLN A 193 1.39 -0.08 -13.41
N ARG A 194 1.49 1.15 -12.90
CA ARG A 194 2.37 2.21 -13.44
C ARG A 194 3.82 1.91 -13.03
N VAL A 195 4.45 1.00 -13.79
CA VAL A 195 5.73 0.39 -13.42
C VAL A 195 6.85 1.42 -13.36
N ALA A 196 6.90 2.36 -14.31
CA ALA A 196 7.93 3.39 -14.35
C ALA A 196 7.92 4.23 -13.08
N GLU A 197 6.77 4.83 -12.76
CA GLU A 197 6.60 5.74 -11.64
C GLU A 197 6.78 5.03 -10.29
N ALA A 198 6.29 3.78 -10.19
CA ALA A 198 6.47 2.98 -8.99
C ALA A 198 7.93 2.63 -8.74
N LEU A 199 8.67 2.23 -9.78
CA LEU A 199 10.10 1.93 -9.67
C LEU A 199 10.96 3.18 -9.44
N GLU A 200 10.61 4.31 -10.04
CA GLU A 200 11.33 5.58 -9.81
C GLU A 200 11.17 6.09 -8.36
N SER A 201 10.07 5.75 -7.71
CA SER A 201 9.75 6.22 -6.34
C SER A 201 10.28 5.31 -5.24
N CYS A 202 10.63 4.04 -5.53
CA CYS A 202 10.97 3.04 -4.50
C CYS A 202 12.49 2.86 -4.31
N ASP A 203 12.88 2.23 -3.20
CA ASP A 203 14.26 1.80 -2.93
C ASP A 203 14.54 0.44 -3.59
N TYR A 204 13.54 -0.47 -3.52
CA TYR A 204 13.64 -1.85 -4.00
C TYR A 204 12.33 -2.28 -4.67
N GLY A 205 12.41 -3.09 -5.69
CA GLY A 205 11.25 -3.56 -6.44
C GLY A 205 11.19 -5.07 -6.60
N TYR A 206 9.96 -5.58 -6.70
CA TYR A 206 9.63 -6.93 -7.11
C TYR A 206 8.73 -6.89 -8.34
N VAL A 207 9.08 -7.64 -9.37
CA VAL A 207 8.23 -7.85 -10.55
C VAL A 207 7.47 -9.16 -10.36
N LEU A 208 6.15 -9.07 -10.21
CA LEU A 208 5.28 -10.22 -10.02
C LEU A 208 4.62 -10.61 -11.34
N GLU A 209 4.78 -11.87 -11.76
CA GLU A 209 4.17 -12.42 -12.97
C GLU A 209 3.55 -13.79 -12.68
N THR A 210 2.29 -13.96 -13.03
CA THR A 210 1.55 -15.24 -12.90
C THR A 210 1.71 -15.88 -11.50
N GLY A 211 1.65 -15.05 -10.46
CA GLY A 211 1.74 -15.47 -9.06
C GLY A 211 3.14 -15.80 -8.56
N ARG A 212 4.20 -15.40 -9.27
CA ARG A 212 5.61 -15.62 -8.90
C ARG A 212 6.40 -14.33 -8.97
N VAL A 213 7.45 -14.21 -8.16
CA VAL A 213 8.47 -13.18 -8.34
C VAL A 213 9.33 -13.57 -9.55
N ALA A 214 9.23 -12.79 -10.61
CA ALA A 214 10.02 -12.98 -11.84
C ALA A 214 11.37 -12.26 -11.78
N LEU A 215 11.41 -11.09 -11.15
CA LEU A 215 12.59 -10.26 -10.97
C LEU A 215 12.48 -9.52 -9.64
N GLU A 216 13.65 -9.22 -9.06
CA GLU A 216 13.76 -8.36 -7.87
C GLU A 216 15.09 -7.62 -7.85
N GLY A 217 15.15 -6.50 -7.19
CA GLY A 217 16.39 -5.74 -7.02
C GLY A 217 16.16 -4.27 -6.66
N PRO A 218 17.25 -3.54 -6.40
CA PRO A 218 17.21 -2.09 -6.27
C PRO A 218 16.58 -1.45 -7.51
N HIS A 219 15.83 -0.36 -7.34
CA HIS A 219 15.10 0.28 -8.44
C HIS A 219 15.97 0.54 -9.68
N ARG A 220 17.22 1.01 -9.50
CA ARG A 220 18.14 1.31 -10.59
C ARG A 220 18.48 0.06 -11.45
N ALA A 221 18.59 -1.10 -10.82
CA ALA A 221 18.86 -2.35 -11.52
C ALA A 221 17.63 -2.79 -12.32
N LEU A 222 16.42 -2.67 -11.76
CA LEU A 222 15.19 -3.04 -12.45
C LEU A 222 14.87 -2.11 -13.62
N ILE A 223 15.05 -0.79 -13.49
CA ILE A 223 14.85 0.16 -14.58
C ILE A 223 15.84 -0.09 -15.74
N ALA A 224 17.05 -0.59 -15.44
CA ALA A 224 18.06 -0.93 -16.44
C ALA A 224 17.89 -2.33 -17.06
N ASP A 225 17.05 -3.21 -16.47
CA ASP A 225 16.83 -4.57 -16.98
C ASP A 225 16.04 -4.55 -18.30
N ASP A 226 16.57 -5.17 -19.35
CA ASP A 226 15.98 -5.20 -20.70
C ASP A 226 14.57 -5.85 -20.72
N ARG A 227 14.27 -6.78 -19.83
CA ARG A 227 12.95 -7.42 -19.72
C ARG A 227 11.93 -6.41 -19.18
N VAL A 228 12.28 -5.66 -18.13
CA VAL A 228 11.43 -4.61 -17.56
C VAL A 228 11.20 -3.51 -18.59
N ARG A 229 12.25 -3.07 -19.28
CA ARG A 229 12.17 -2.02 -20.30
C ARG A 229 11.24 -2.40 -21.45
N ARG A 230 11.40 -3.60 -22.01
CA ARG A 230 10.56 -4.09 -23.13
C ARG A 230 9.12 -4.40 -22.70
N ALA A 231 8.92 -5.00 -21.54
CA ALA A 231 7.59 -5.42 -21.10
C ALA A 231 6.72 -4.27 -20.55
N TYR A 232 7.35 -3.27 -19.91
CA TYR A 232 6.62 -2.31 -19.08
C TYR A 232 6.97 -0.83 -19.34
N LEU A 233 8.15 -0.51 -19.93
CA LEU A 233 8.56 0.88 -20.14
C LEU A 233 8.44 1.34 -21.60
N GLY A 234 8.03 0.45 -22.50
CA GLY A 234 7.81 0.79 -23.92
C GLY A 234 9.08 1.11 -24.70
N MET A 235 10.23 0.61 -24.26
CA MET A 235 11.55 0.86 -24.86
C MET A 235 12.12 -0.40 -25.52
#